data_7a1b50178c77409acf626cf5549bd05e
#
_entry.id   7a1b50178c77409acf626cf5549bd05e
#
_cell.length_a   1.000
_cell.length_b   1.000
_cell.length_c   1.000
_cell.angle_alpha   90.00
_cell.angle_beta   90.00
_cell.angle_gamma   90.00
#
_symmetry.space_group_name_H-M   'P 1'
#
loop_
_entity.id
_entity.type
_entity.pdbx_description
1 polymer ?
#
loop_
_entity_poly.entity_id
_entity_poly.type
_entity_poly.pdbx_seq_one_letter_code
_entity_poly.pdbx_strand_id
1 'polypeptide(L)'
;MSRFRIAGLARTGLAAAAALSLIAGAANAADQVTFLTSWYAQAEHGGFYQAKAAGIYEKAGLDVTIKMGGPQVNGMQLLLAGEADVMMGYDFQVLNSIAKGLPVITIAASFQKDLQGIMAHDHVKGLDDLKDKTILVATPGRTSWWPWLRRKYGYSDAQTQAYTFNLQPFFNDKNIVQQSYPSSEPFQALQKGLPVKFFLMADYGYPPYGTTMVTTTKLVAERPDVARRFVRASIEGWKSYLKGDPSPANALIKADNPKMSDEQIAFGIKRLNELEVADGGDAKTLGIGVMTEARWKATYDLMVQEGLLAADTDWKKGFTTQFVKDLKITSR
;
A
#
# COMPACT_ATOMS: atom_id res chain seq x y z
N MET A 1 -28.85 91.02 -23.12
CA MET A 1 -29.86 90.24 -22.40
C MET A 1 -29.98 88.90 -23.12
N SER A 2 -29.63 87.82 -22.58
CA SER A 2 -30.17 86.50 -22.61
C SER A 2 -29.09 85.49 -22.30
N ARG A 3 -29.23 84.80 -21.15
CA ARG A 3 -28.36 83.76 -20.66
C ARG A 3 -28.81 82.41 -21.26
N PHE A 4 -27.94 81.66 -21.89
CA PHE A 4 -28.20 80.23 -22.17
C PHE A 4 -27.37 79.35 -21.24
N ARG A 5 -28.10 78.54 -20.53
CA ARG A 5 -27.58 77.50 -19.68
C ARG A 5 -27.23 76.30 -20.55
N ILE A 6 -26.01 75.78 -20.42
CA ILE A 6 -25.65 74.40 -20.83
C ILE A 6 -25.46 73.61 -19.57
N ALA A 7 -26.34 72.67 -19.35
CA ALA A 7 -26.22 71.70 -18.30
C ALA A 7 -26.55 70.33 -18.89
N GLY A 8 -25.68 69.35 -18.64
CA GLY A 8 -26.04 67.92 -18.59
C GLY A 8 -25.59 67.08 -19.76
N LEU A 9 -24.38 66.54 -19.68
CA LEU A 9 -24.01 65.28 -20.34
C LEU A 9 -22.68 64.78 -19.70
N ALA A 10 -22.77 64.19 -18.55
CA ALA A 10 -21.65 63.36 -17.97
C ALA A 10 -22.14 62.46 -16.82
N ARG A 11 -22.92 61.44 -17.13
CA ARG A 11 -23.26 60.40 -16.15
C ARG A 11 -23.76 59.12 -16.85
N THR A 12 -22.96 58.47 -17.70
CA THR A 12 -23.24 57.09 -18.18
C THR A 12 -21.96 56.43 -18.65
N GLY A 13 -20.97 56.35 -17.80
CA GLY A 13 -19.69 55.73 -18.15
C GLY A 13 -19.02 54.85 -17.07
N LEU A 14 -19.67 54.63 -15.91
CA LEU A 14 -19.00 53.95 -14.79
C LEU A 14 -19.68 52.67 -14.31
N ALA A 15 -20.66 52.14 -15.01
CA ALA A 15 -21.38 50.93 -14.58
C ALA A 15 -20.98 49.62 -15.32
N ALA A 16 -20.14 49.70 -16.36
CA ALA A 16 -19.75 48.54 -17.17
C ALA A 16 -18.41 47.88 -16.78
N ALA A 17 -17.62 48.48 -15.90
CA ALA A 17 -16.30 47.96 -15.50
C ALA A 17 -16.31 47.08 -14.23
N ALA A 18 -17.43 46.97 -13.51
CA ALA A 18 -17.52 46.20 -12.25
C ALA A 18 -18.06 44.77 -12.40
N ALA A 19 -18.46 44.35 -13.62
CA ALA A 19 -19.07 43.04 -13.84
C ALA A 19 -18.10 41.97 -14.40
N LEU A 20 -16.84 42.31 -14.67
CA LEU A 20 -15.86 41.35 -15.23
C LEU A 20 -14.86 40.76 -14.20
N SER A 21 -15.00 41.03 -12.90
CA SER A 21 -14.00 40.61 -11.89
C SER A 21 -14.44 39.45 -10.98
N LEU A 22 -15.52 38.75 -11.29
CA LEU A 22 -16.06 37.67 -10.43
C LEU A 22 -16.06 36.28 -11.06
N ILE A 23 -15.24 36.06 -12.11
CA ILE A 23 -14.86 34.68 -12.54
C ILE A 23 -13.38 34.46 -12.18
N ALA A 24 -12.99 34.78 -10.95
CA ALA A 24 -11.91 34.08 -10.32
C ALA A 24 -12.48 32.71 -9.99
N GLY A 25 -12.21 31.73 -10.85
CA GLY A 25 -12.59 30.34 -10.60
C GLY A 25 -12.18 29.99 -9.17
N ALA A 26 -13.15 29.59 -8.36
CA ALA A 26 -12.84 28.98 -7.08
C ALA A 26 -11.86 27.83 -7.37
N ALA A 27 -10.58 28.06 -7.10
CA ALA A 27 -9.61 26.97 -7.06
C ALA A 27 -10.19 26.02 -6.01
N ASN A 28 -10.81 24.93 -6.44
CA ASN A 28 -11.30 23.92 -5.52
C ASN A 28 -10.10 23.50 -4.69
N ALA A 29 -10.18 23.75 -3.38
CA ALA A 29 -9.15 23.27 -2.46
C ALA A 29 -8.95 21.77 -2.71
N ALA A 30 -7.69 21.34 -2.79
CA ALA A 30 -7.37 19.93 -3.00
C ALA A 30 -8.01 19.07 -1.91
N ASP A 31 -8.57 17.94 -2.29
CA ASP A 31 -9.12 16.98 -1.33
C ASP A 31 -8.02 16.39 -0.47
N GLN A 32 -8.16 16.52 0.84
CA GLN A 32 -7.23 15.95 1.82
C GLN A 32 -7.43 14.45 1.88
N VAL A 33 -6.33 13.69 1.82
CA VAL A 33 -6.30 12.23 1.99
C VAL A 33 -5.12 11.85 2.87
N THR A 34 -5.38 11.17 3.97
CA THR A 34 -4.34 10.56 4.81
C THR A 34 -4.15 9.11 4.40
N PHE A 35 -2.95 8.78 3.90
CA PHE A 35 -2.55 7.43 3.54
C PHE A 35 -1.57 6.86 4.56
N LEU A 36 -1.87 5.68 5.12
CA LEU A 36 -1.02 4.99 6.10
C LEU A 36 -0.31 3.81 5.43
N THR A 37 1.03 3.80 5.46
CA THR A 37 1.81 2.64 5.00
C THR A 37 1.74 1.50 6.01
N SER A 38 1.99 0.26 5.56
CA SER A 38 2.01 -0.92 6.45
C SER A 38 3.30 -1.05 7.26
N TRP A 39 4.35 -0.31 6.89
CA TRP A 39 5.69 -0.44 7.42
C TRP A 39 6.45 0.87 7.37
N TYR A 40 7.70 0.89 7.88
CA TYR A 40 8.62 1.99 7.70
C TYR A 40 8.85 2.28 6.22
N ALA A 41 9.07 3.56 5.88
CA ALA A 41 9.31 3.98 4.50
C ALA A 41 10.51 3.28 3.89
N GLN A 42 10.29 2.63 2.75
CA GLN A 42 11.29 1.91 1.95
C GLN A 42 10.76 1.68 0.52
N ALA A 43 11.51 0.98 -0.33
CA ALA A 43 11.17 0.81 -1.76
C ALA A 43 9.78 0.22 -1.99
N GLU A 44 9.28 -0.63 -1.10
CA GLU A 44 7.95 -1.26 -1.17
C GLU A 44 6.78 -0.28 -0.98
N HIS A 45 7.07 0.97 -0.67
CA HIS A 45 6.10 2.08 -0.62
C HIS A 45 6.33 3.11 -1.73
N GLY A 46 7.37 2.89 -2.54
CA GLY A 46 7.93 3.86 -3.47
C GLY A 46 6.94 4.46 -4.44
N GLY A 47 5.95 3.70 -4.93
CA GLY A 47 4.92 4.23 -5.83
C GLY A 47 4.06 5.35 -5.20
N PHE A 48 3.74 5.24 -3.92
CA PHE A 48 2.98 6.28 -3.20
C PHE A 48 3.83 7.51 -2.94
N TYR A 49 5.09 7.31 -2.54
CA TYR A 49 6.06 8.40 -2.39
C TYR A 49 6.36 9.10 -3.71
N GLN A 50 6.42 8.35 -4.82
CA GLN A 50 6.60 8.90 -6.17
C GLN A 50 5.40 9.73 -6.59
N ALA A 51 4.17 9.23 -6.33
CA ALA A 51 2.97 9.98 -6.65
C ALA A 51 2.92 11.33 -5.91
N LYS A 52 3.42 11.37 -4.67
CA LYS A 52 3.56 12.61 -3.90
C LYS A 52 4.68 13.49 -4.42
N ALA A 53 5.90 12.96 -4.50
CA ALA A 53 7.10 13.73 -4.83
C ALA A 53 7.08 14.30 -6.27
N ALA A 54 6.50 13.57 -7.23
CA ALA A 54 6.37 14.00 -8.62
C ALA A 54 5.10 14.84 -8.89
N GLY A 55 4.35 15.21 -7.83
CA GLY A 55 3.13 16.01 -7.95
C GLY A 55 1.97 15.31 -8.68
N ILE A 56 1.97 13.96 -8.72
CA ILE A 56 0.91 13.20 -9.42
C ILE A 56 -0.40 13.31 -8.62
N TYR A 57 -0.36 13.23 -7.29
CA TYR A 57 -1.52 13.46 -6.44
C TYR A 57 -2.05 14.90 -6.58
N GLU A 58 -1.16 15.89 -6.56
CA GLU A 58 -1.52 17.30 -6.69
C GLU A 58 -2.22 17.57 -8.02
N LYS A 59 -1.68 17.05 -9.14
CA LYS A 59 -2.32 17.12 -10.47
C LYS A 59 -3.69 16.44 -10.52
N ALA A 60 -3.91 15.44 -9.65
CA ALA A 60 -5.21 14.79 -9.49
C ALA A 60 -6.14 15.56 -8.54
N GLY A 61 -5.77 16.76 -8.06
CA GLY A 61 -6.55 17.53 -7.11
C GLY A 61 -6.60 16.93 -5.70
N LEU A 62 -5.55 16.21 -5.31
CA LEU A 62 -5.43 15.58 -4.00
C LEU A 62 -4.23 16.16 -3.25
N ASP A 63 -4.42 16.47 -1.98
CA ASP A 63 -3.32 16.71 -1.03
C ASP A 63 -3.18 15.49 -0.14
N VAL A 64 -2.20 14.64 -0.46
CA VAL A 64 -1.98 13.37 0.22
C VAL A 64 -0.93 13.51 1.31
N THR A 65 -1.30 13.22 2.54
CA THR A 65 -0.38 13.05 3.65
C THR A 65 -0.05 11.57 3.80
N ILE A 66 1.22 11.19 3.65
CA ILE A 66 1.69 9.83 3.91
C ILE A 66 2.07 9.73 5.38
N LYS A 67 1.36 8.90 6.14
CA LYS A 67 1.75 8.51 7.51
C LYS A 67 2.55 7.21 7.43
N MET A 68 3.74 7.21 7.99
CA MET A 68 4.59 6.02 8.04
C MET A 68 4.06 5.06 9.10
N GLY A 69 3.82 3.80 8.73
CA GLY A 69 3.52 2.71 9.64
C GLY A 69 4.75 2.14 10.33
N GLY A 70 4.66 0.89 10.75
CA GLY A 70 5.78 0.22 11.42
C GLY A 70 5.40 -1.13 12.01
N PRO A 71 6.39 -1.88 12.53
CA PRO A 71 6.22 -3.27 12.98
C PRO A 71 5.26 -3.43 14.16
N GLN A 72 4.97 -2.37 14.91
CA GLN A 72 4.04 -2.37 16.05
C GLN A 72 2.74 -1.61 15.77
N VAL A 73 2.53 -1.14 14.53
CA VAL A 73 1.35 -0.35 14.16
C VAL A 73 0.20 -1.27 13.74
N ASN A 74 -0.97 -1.08 14.33
CA ASN A 74 -2.21 -1.70 13.89
C ASN A 74 -2.95 -0.77 12.92
N GLY A 75 -2.64 -0.87 11.62
CA GLY A 75 -3.22 0.00 10.59
C GLY A 75 -4.74 -0.11 10.49
N MET A 76 -5.31 -1.30 10.65
CA MET A 76 -6.77 -1.50 10.59
C MET A 76 -7.49 -0.73 11.70
N GLN A 77 -6.92 -0.70 12.91
CA GLN A 77 -7.47 0.09 14.01
C GLN A 77 -7.43 1.59 13.71
N LEU A 78 -6.32 2.08 13.15
CA LEU A 78 -6.19 3.50 12.79
C LEU A 78 -7.14 3.90 11.65
N LEU A 79 -7.32 3.04 10.65
CA LEU A 79 -8.30 3.25 9.58
C LEU A 79 -9.73 3.37 10.15
N LEU A 80 -10.13 2.43 11.01
CA LEU A 80 -11.47 2.41 11.61
C LEU A 80 -11.70 3.56 12.60
N ALA A 81 -10.64 4.08 13.21
CA ALA A 81 -10.70 5.27 14.07
C ALA A 81 -10.74 6.58 13.27
N GLY A 82 -10.60 6.54 11.93
CA GLY A 82 -10.56 7.74 11.08
C GLY A 82 -9.22 8.49 11.09
N GLU A 83 -8.16 7.87 11.62
CA GLU A 83 -6.80 8.43 11.63
C GLU A 83 -6.09 8.30 10.27
N ALA A 84 -6.66 7.51 9.37
CA ALA A 84 -6.29 7.38 7.97
C ALA A 84 -7.54 7.20 7.11
N ASP A 85 -7.53 7.74 5.90
CA ASP A 85 -8.58 7.55 4.89
C ASP A 85 -8.36 6.26 4.09
N VAL A 86 -7.10 5.95 3.79
CA VAL A 86 -6.67 4.75 3.08
C VAL A 86 -5.44 4.19 3.79
N MET A 87 -5.36 2.88 3.88
CA MET A 87 -4.17 2.20 4.39
C MET A 87 -3.65 1.15 3.42
N MET A 88 -2.37 0.84 3.54
CA MET A 88 -1.79 -0.34 2.94
C MET A 88 -2.12 -1.55 3.81
N GLY A 89 -2.90 -2.48 3.26
CA GLY A 89 -3.42 -3.64 3.98
C GLY A 89 -3.19 -4.95 3.24
N TYR A 90 -3.87 -6.00 3.70
CA TYR A 90 -3.76 -7.36 3.18
C TYR A 90 -5.14 -8.03 3.12
N ASP A 91 -5.36 -8.88 2.12
CA ASP A 91 -6.64 -9.58 1.89
C ASP A 91 -7.15 -10.32 3.12
N PHE A 92 -6.27 -11.05 3.82
CA PHE A 92 -6.59 -11.76 5.07
C PHE A 92 -7.14 -10.82 6.15
N GLN A 93 -6.55 -9.64 6.30
CA GLN A 93 -7.01 -8.66 7.29
C GLN A 93 -8.41 -8.14 6.93
N VAL A 94 -8.66 -7.90 5.64
CA VAL A 94 -9.97 -7.43 5.17
C VAL A 94 -11.02 -8.51 5.34
N LEU A 95 -10.75 -9.75 4.92
CA LEU A 95 -11.68 -10.88 5.08
C LEU A 95 -12.02 -11.15 6.55
N ASN A 96 -11.03 -11.13 7.43
CA ASN A 96 -11.26 -11.24 8.89
C ASN A 96 -12.05 -10.05 9.46
N SER A 97 -11.90 -8.85 8.89
CA SER A 97 -12.62 -7.67 9.34
C SER A 97 -14.08 -7.71 8.92
N ILE A 98 -14.38 -8.06 7.67
CA ILE A 98 -15.76 -8.18 7.20
C ILE A 98 -16.51 -9.32 7.88
N ALA A 99 -15.86 -10.42 8.22
CA ALA A 99 -16.45 -11.51 9.02
C ALA A 99 -16.89 -11.03 10.41
N LYS A 100 -16.28 -9.97 10.92
CA LYS A 100 -16.66 -9.30 12.18
C LYS A 100 -17.62 -8.13 11.99
N GLY A 101 -18.13 -7.93 10.76
CA GLY A 101 -19.03 -6.83 10.42
C GLY A 101 -18.38 -5.45 10.34
N LEU A 102 -17.04 -5.38 10.25
CA LEU A 102 -16.33 -4.09 10.16
C LEU A 102 -16.43 -3.50 8.75
N PRO A 103 -16.66 -2.18 8.61
CA PRO A 103 -17.00 -1.54 7.35
C PRO A 103 -15.74 -1.18 6.52
N VAL A 104 -14.97 -2.17 6.11
CA VAL A 104 -13.74 -1.99 5.32
C VAL A 104 -13.85 -2.65 3.95
N ILE A 105 -13.10 -2.13 2.98
CA ILE A 105 -13.12 -2.63 1.61
C ILE A 105 -11.77 -2.35 0.92
N THR A 106 -11.29 -3.30 0.11
CA THR A 106 -10.12 -3.14 -0.75
C THR A 106 -10.52 -2.50 -2.08
N ILE A 107 -9.77 -1.49 -2.50
CA ILE A 107 -10.06 -0.69 -3.71
C ILE A 107 -9.03 -0.87 -4.84
N ALA A 108 -7.84 -1.41 -4.54
CA ALA A 108 -6.80 -1.78 -5.53
C ALA A 108 -5.77 -2.71 -4.89
N ALA A 109 -5.01 -3.46 -5.71
CA ALA A 109 -3.86 -4.25 -5.28
C ALA A 109 -2.57 -3.63 -5.82
N SER A 110 -1.71 -3.08 -4.95
CA SER A 110 -0.42 -2.51 -5.38
C SER A 110 0.48 -3.60 -5.96
N PHE A 111 0.49 -4.78 -5.37
CA PHE A 111 1.31 -5.91 -5.81
C PHE A 111 0.46 -7.10 -6.19
N GLN A 112 0.79 -7.69 -7.32
CA GLN A 112 0.16 -8.91 -7.83
C GLN A 112 0.69 -10.18 -7.14
N LYS A 113 1.78 -10.10 -6.41
CA LYS A 113 2.36 -11.18 -5.62
C LYS A 113 2.68 -10.66 -4.22
N ASP A 114 2.26 -11.38 -3.19
CA ASP A 114 2.68 -11.07 -1.83
C ASP A 114 4.18 -11.38 -1.67
N LEU A 115 4.91 -10.44 -1.07
CA LEU A 115 6.34 -10.55 -0.84
C LEU A 115 6.70 -11.08 0.54
N GLN A 116 5.69 -11.42 1.36
CA GLN A 116 5.95 -12.04 2.66
C GLN A 116 6.69 -13.35 2.52
N GLY A 117 7.71 -13.48 3.32
CA GLY A 117 8.49 -14.70 3.42
C GLY A 117 9.19 -14.82 4.76
N ILE A 118 9.88 -15.91 4.92
CA ILE A 118 10.75 -16.17 6.07
C ILE A 118 12.20 -16.11 5.59
N MET A 119 12.98 -15.23 6.19
CA MET A 119 14.43 -15.24 6.10
C MET A 119 15.00 -16.15 7.17
N ALA A 120 15.86 -17.06 6.77
CA ALA A 120 16.47 -18.07 7.62
C ALA A 120 17.97 -18.19 7.32
N HIS A 121 18.72 -18.75 8.26
CA HIS A 121 20.13 -19.10 8.04
C HIS A 121 20.25 -20.23 7.00
N ASP A 122 21.41 -20.34 6.39
CA ASP A 122 21.72 -21.21 5.24
C ASP A 122 21.50 -22.72 5.51
N HIS A 123 21.61 -23.15 6.77
CA HIS A 123 21.39 -24.55 7.16
C HIS A 123 19.91 -24.97 7.14
N VAL A 124 18.95 -24.03 7.14
CA VAL A 124 17.52 -24.30 7.05
C VAL A 124 17.17 -24.72 5.62
N LYS A 125 16.48 -25.86 5.47
CA LYS A 125 16.19 -26.42 4.13
C LYS A 125 14.84 -26.00 3.57
N GLY A 126 13.86 -25.72 4.45
CA GLY A 126 12.51 -25.37 4.06
C GLY A 126 11.68 -24.87 5.23
N LEU A 127 10.42 -24.51 4.95
CA LEU A 127 9.49 -24.10 6.00
C LEU A 127 9.19 -25.24 7.00
N ASP A 128 9.28 -26.51 6.60
CA ASP A 128 9.06 -27.63 7.51
C ASP A 128 10.10 -27.72 8.64
N ASP A 129 11.28 -27.14 8.45
CA ASP A 129 12.38 -27.16 9.44
C ASP A 129 12.22 -26.10 10.54
N LEU A 130 11.10 -25.36 10.56
CA LEU A 130 10.96 -24.23 11.49
C LEU A 130 10.22 -24.58 12.79
N LYS A 131 9.83 -25.83 13.02
CA LYS A 131 9.05 -26.26 14.20
C LYS A 131 9.72 -25.93 15.52
N ASP A 132 11.05 -26.05 15.58
CA ASP A 132 11.84 -25.80 16.79
C ASP A 132 12.54 -24.43 16.77
N LYS A 133 12.21 -23.58 15.83
CA LYS A 133 12.82 -22.25 15.67
C LYS A 133 12.01 -21.18 16.38
N THR A 134 12.68 -20.15 16.84
CA THR A 134 12.03 -18.88 17.22
C THR A 134 11.74 -18.07 15.96
N ILE A 135 10.50 -17.67 15.78
CA ILE A 135 10.04 -16.95 14.59
C ILE A 135 9.69 -15.51 15.00
N LEU A 136 10.41 -14.53 14.44
CA LEU A 136 10.10 -13.12 14.69
C LEU A 136 8.97 -12.66 13.77
N VAL A 137 7.86 -12.19 14.36
CA VAL A 137 6.64 -11.77 13.67
C VAL A 137 6.19 -10.40 14.15
N ALA A 138 6.02 -9.45 13.24
CA ALA A 138 5.49 -8.12 13.54
C ALA A 138 3.96 -8.12 13.66
N THR A 139 3.40 -7.05 14.25
CA THR A 139 1.96 -6.91 14.48
C THR A 139 1.13 -7.09 13.20
N PRO A 140 1.46 -6.49 12.04
CA PRO A 140 0.70 -6.72 10.79
C PRO A 140 0.73 -8.20 10.35
N GLY A 141 1.85 -8.90 10.53
CA GLY A 141 1.99 -10.30 10.16
C GLY A 141 1.10 -11.24 10.97
N ARG A 142 0.85 -10.91 12.25
CA ARG A 142 -0.01 -11.73 13.13
C ARG A 142 -1.46 -11.80 12.67
N THR A 143 -1.92 -10.82 11.93
CA THR A 143 -3.30 -10.72 11.42
C THR A 143 -3.41 -10.95 9.92
N SER A 144 -2.29 -11.24 9.23
CA SER A 144 -2.25 -11.57 7.81
C SER A 144 -1.77 -13.00 7.57
N TRP A 145 -0.50 -13.21 7.34
CA TRP A 145 0.08 -14.48 6.89
C TRP A 145 0.37 -15.49 8.00
N TRP A 146 0.62 -15.06 9.24
CA TRP A 146 1.00 -15.95 10.35
C TRP A 146 -0.05 -17.02 10.67
N PRO A 147 -1.37 -16.72 10.72
CA PRO A 147 -2.38 -17.74 10.98
C PRO A 147 -2.36 -18.87 9.96
N TRP A 148 -2.16 -18.55 8.68
CA TRP A 148 -2.02 -19.54 7.61
C TRP A 148 -0.75 -20.37 7.77
N LEU A 149 0.42 -19.74 7.96
CA LEU A 149 1.69 -20.41 8.10
C LEU A 149 1.66 -21.36 9.30
N ARG A 150 1.17 -20.86 10.44
CA ARG A 150 1.01 -21.65 11.67
C ARG A 150 0.16 -22.90 11.44
N ARG A 151 -0.98 -22.75 10.78
CA ARG A 151 -1.90 -23.85 10.52
C ARG A 151 -1.31 -24.87 9.56
N LYS A 152 -0.76 -24.41 8.47
CA LYS A 152 -0.20 -25.27 7.41
C LYS A 152 0.94 -26.14 7.90
N TYR A 153 1.82 -25.60 8.74
CA TYR A 153 3.03 -26.30 9.19
C TYR A 153 2.95 -26.79 10.64
N GLY A 154 1.85 -26.54 11.32
CA GLY A 154 1.65 -26.96 12.72
C GLY A 154 2.51 -26.20 13.70
N TYR A 155 2.79 -24.93 13.45
CA TYR A 155 3.54 -24.07 14.37
C TYR A 155 2.69 -23.61 15.55
N SER A 156 3.35 -23.06 16.56
CA SER A 156 2.73 -22.53 17.78
C SER A 156 2.99 -21.05 17.94
N ASP A 157 2.03 -20.33 18.50
CA ASP A 157 2.23 -18.92 18.89
C ASP A 157 3.35 -18.77 19.94
N ALA A 158 3.63 -19.82 20.73
CA ALA A 158 4.74 -19.85 21.70
C ALA A 158 6.12 -19.76 21.04
N GLN A 159 6.26 -20.11 19.75
CA GLN A 159 7.50 -19.95 18.98
C GLN A 159 7.74 -18.50 18.56
N THR A 160 6.74 -17.62 18.67
CA THR A 160 6.85 -16.28 18.12
C THR A 160 7.37 -15.27 19.11
N GLN A 161 8.22 -14.38 18.61
CA GLN A 161 8.61 -13.16 19.30
C GLN A 161 8.31 -11.94 18.44
N ALA A 162 8.26 -10.76 19.06
CA ALA A 162 7.98 -9.52 18.34
C ALA A 162 9.14 -9.18 17.38
N TYR A 163 8.83 -8.97 16.11
CA TYR A 163 9.76 -8.40 15.15
C TYR A 163 9.64 -6.88 15.14
N THR A 164 10.76 -6.20 15.37
CA THR A 164 10.81 -4.73 15.50
C THR A 164 11.66 -4.06 14.42
N PHE A 165 11.93 -4.76 13.31
CA PHE A 165 12.88 -4.36 12.26
C PHE A 165 14.33 -4.27 12.77
N ASN A 166 14.62 -4.94 13.87
CA ASN A 166 15.99 -5.14 14.38
C ASN A 166 16.46 -6.54 14.04
N LEU A 167 17.49 -6.65 13.20
CA LEU A 167 18.03 -7.94 12.75
C LEU A 167 19.10 -8.51 13.69
N GLN A 168 19.51 -7.79 14.75
CA GLN A 168 20.55 -8.29 15.65
C GLN A 168 20.22 -9.64 16.31
N PRO A 169 18.96 -9.91 16.77
CA PRO A 169 18.61 -11.22 17.27
C PRO A 169 18.86 -12.31 16.23
N PHE A 170 18.45 -12.11 14.98
CA PHE A 170 18.70 -13.04 13.88
C PHE A 170 20.18 -13.24 13.60
N PHE A 171 20.98 -12.20 13.60
CA PHE A 171 22.42 -12.31 13.34
C PHE A 171 23.17 -13.06 14.44
N ASN A 172 22.71 -12.97 15.68
CA ASN A 172 23.38 -13.52 16.85
C ASN A 172 22.95 -14.95 17.18
N ASP A 173 21.80 -15.40 16.72
CA ASP A 173 21.26 -16.74 17.05
C ASP A 173 20.76 -17.45 15.79
N LYS A 174 21.43 -18.55 15.45
CA LYS A 174 21.09 -19.41 14.30
C LYS A 174 19.75 -20.15 14.46
N ASN A 175 19.18 -20.13 15.67
CA ASN A 175 17.86 -20.71 15.94
C ASN A 175 16.73 -19.71 15.67
N ILE A 176 17.03 -18.44 15.40
CA ILE A 176 16.05 -17.44 15.06
C ILE A 176 15.87 -17.38 13.54
N VAL A 177 14.61 -17.36 13.12
CA VAL A 177 14.18 -17.00 11.77
C VAL A 177 13.21 -15.83 11.87
N GLN A 178 13.01 -15.09 10.79
CA GLN A 178 12.18 -13.90 10.87
C GLN A 178 11.35 -13.66 9.61
N GLN A 179 10.22 -12.97 9.79
CA GLN A 179 9.54 -12.39 8.64
C GLN A 179 10.47 -11.47 7.88
N SER A 180 10.28 -11.40 6.59
CA SER A 180 11.10 -10.57 5.72
C SER A 180 10.42 -10.38 4.37
N TYR A 181 10.82 -9.32 3.66
CA TYR A 181 10.62 -9.17 2.22
C TYR A 181 11.93 -9.42 1.48
N PRO A 182 11.90 -10.05 0.30
CA PRO A 182 13.12 -10.32 -0.48
C PRO A 182 13.82 -9.05 -0.97
N SER A 183 13.12 -7.94 -0.91
CA SER A 183 13.57 -6.59 -1.30
C SER A 183 14.15 -5.76 -0.13
N SER A 184 14.13 -6.26 1.10
CA SER A 184 14.48 -5.50 2.30
C SER A 184 15.59 -6.18 3.12
N GLU A 185 15.25 -7.05 4.07
CA GLU A 185 16.17 -7.60 5.07
C GLU A 185 17.34 -8.41 4.49
N PRO A 186 17.18 -9.18 3.37
CA PRO A 186 18.31 -9.89 2.78
C PRO A 186 19.49 -8.99 2.37
N PHE A 187 19.24 -7.72 2.07
CA PHE A 187 20.29 -6.75 1.81
C PHE A 187 21.20 -6.55 3.02
N GLN A 188 20.64 -6.43 4.23
CA GLN A 188 21.42 -6.24 5.46
C GLN A 188 22.24 -7.49 5.81
N ALA A 189 21.70 -8.68 5.53
CA ALA A 189 22.44 -9.93 5.68
C ALA A 189 23.62 -10.02 4.69
N LEU A 190 23.37 -9.62 3.44
CA LEU A 190 24.40 -9.56 2.39
C LEU A 190 25.52 -8.60 2.79
N GLN A 191 25.22 -7.41 3.30
CA GLN A 191 26.23 -6.45 3.77
C GLN A 191 27.11 -6.98 4.90
N LYS A 192 26.57 -7.91 5.71
CA LYS A 192 27.32 -8.58 6.77
C LYS A 192 28.09 -9.82 6.28
N GLY A 193 28.01 -10.18 5.00
CA GLY A 193 28.57 -11.42 4.49
C GLY A 193 27.89 -12.67 5.06
N LEU A 194 26.66 -12.56 5.59
CA LEU A 194 25.93 -13.67 6.15
C LEU A 194 25.06 -14.33 5.07
N PRO A 195 25.34 -15.60 4.70
CA PRO A 195 24.50 -16.33 3.78
C PRO A 195 23.14 -16.62 4.41
N VAL A 196 22.08 -16.29 3.69
CA VAL A 196 20.71 -16.52 4.13
C VAL A 196 19.90 -17.21 3.03
N LYS A 197 18.86 -17.93 3.45
CA LYS A 197 17.79 -18.42 2.58
C LYS A 197 16.54 -17.59 2.78
N PHE A 198 15.78 -17.49 1.72
CA PHE A 198 14.51 -16.79 1.73
C PHE A 198 13.41 -17.70 1.19
N PHE A 199 12.38 -17.92 1.99
CA PHE A 199 11.22 -18.73 1.64
C PHE A 199 10.03 -17.82 1.39
N LEU A 200 9.75 -17.51 0.12
CA LEU A 200 8.63 -16.66 -0.28
C LEU A 200 7.32 -17.45 -0.13
N MET A 201 6.39 -16.99 0.69
CA MET A 201 5.15 -17.72 1.00
C MET A 201 4.28 -17.97 -0.24
N ALA A 202 4.30 -17.07 -1.22
CA ALA A 202 3.60 -17.25 -2.48
C ALA A 202 4.04 -18.51 -3.25
N ASP A 203 5.32 -18.91 -3.12
CA ASP A 203 5.85 -20.12 -3.76
C ASP A 203 5.41 -21.39 -3.03
N TYR A 204 4.87 -21.26 -1.82
CA TYR A 204 4.33 -22.34 -0.99
C TYR A 204 2.81 -22.38 -0.95
N GLY A 205 2.15 -21.68 -1.86
CA GLY A 205 0.69 -21.70 -2.00
C GLY A 205 -0.06 -20.66 -1.16
N TYR A 206 0.58 -19.53 -0.85
CA TYR A 206 -0.08 -18.36 -0.25
C TYR A 206 -0.57 -17.42 -1.37
N PRO A 207 -1.90 -17.40 -1.72
CA PRO A 207 -2.39 -16.77 -2.93
C PRO A 207 -2.68 -15.27 -2.84
N PRO A 208 -2.73 -14.60 -1.65
CA PRO A 208 -3.19 -13.22 -1.55
C PRO A 208 -2.44 -12.24 -2.45
N TYR A 209 -3.10 -11.13 -2.76
CA TYR A 209 -2.41 -9.96 -3.27
C TYR A 209 -1.47 -9.39 -2.20
N GLY A 210 -0.34 -8.85 -2.61
CA GLY A 210 0.53 -8.11 -1.71
C GLY A 210 0.14 -6.64 -1.62
N THR A 211 0.17 -6.07 -0.42
CA THR A 211 0.05 -4.63 -0.18
C THR A 211 -1.12 -3.97 -0.92
N THR A 212 -2.34 -4.28 -0.49
CA THR A 212 -3.57 -3.73 -1.08
C THR A 212 -3.88 -2.34 -0.50
N MET A 213 -4.61 -1.52 -1.27
CA MET A 213 -5.17 -0.25 -0.81
C MET A 213 -6.52 -0.53 -0.17
N VAL A 214 -6.60 -0.37 1.15
CA VAL A 214 -7.81 -0.63 1.94
C VAL A 214 -8.36 0.68 2.47
N THR A 215 -9.68 0.83 2.40
CA THR A 215 -10.42 1.99 2.93
C THR A 215 -11.71 1.55 3.60
N THR A 216 -12.51 2.51 4.06
CA THR A 216 -13.84 2.24 4.62
C THR A 216 -14.92 2.21 3.54
N THR A 217 -15.97 1.41 3.74
CA THR A 217 -17.15 1.44 2.86
C THR A 217 -17.80 2.81 2.84
N LYS A 218 -17.69 3.58 3.93
CA LYS A 218 -18.15 4.98 4.02
C LYS A 218 -17.44 5.87 3.02
N LEU A 219 -16.10 5.83 2.95
CA LEU A 219 -15.34 6.67 2.00
C LEU A 219 -15.72 6.34 0.56
N VAL A 220 -15.88 5.04 0.23
CA VAL A 220 -16.30 4.61 -1.11
C VAL A 220 -17.71 5.11 -1.47
N ALA A 221 -18.63 5.17 -0.50
CA ALA A 221 -20.00 5.64 -0.72
C ALA A 221 -20.11 7.17 -0.80
N GLU A 222 -19.43 7.89 0.09
CA GLU A 222 -19.55 9.34 0.23
C GLU A 222 -18.57 10.13 -0.67
N ARG A 223 -17.38 9.56 -0.95
CA ARG A 223 -16.31 10.23 -1.72
C ARG A 223 -15.73 9.31 -2.81
N PRO A 224 -16.55 8.68 -3.68
CA PRO A 224 -16.07 7.71 -4.69
C PRO A 224 -15.11 8.33 -5.69
N ASP A 225 -15.24 9.63 -5.98
CA ASP A 225 -14.35 10.34 -6.88
C ASP A 225 -12.96 10.52 -6.27
N VAL A 226 -12.87 10.84 -4.98
CA VAL A 226 -11.59 10.92 -4.26
C VAL A 226 -10.90 9.56 -4.27
N ALA A 227 -11.62 8.46 -3.97
CA ALA A 227 -11.08 7.11 -4.04
C ALA A 227 -10.54 6.78 -5.45
N ARG A 228 -11.28 7.15 -6.51
CA ARG A 228 -10.88 6.94 -7.91
C ARG A 228 -9.60 7.68 -8.27
N ARG A 229 -9.53 8.97 -7.92
CA ARG A 229 -8.34 9.81 -8.18
C ARG A 229 -7.14 9.32 -7.40
N PHE A 230 -7.31 8.92 -6.13
CA PHE A 230 -6.25 8.37 -5.29
C PHE A 230 -5.70 7.06 -5.88
N VAL A 231 -6.57 6.11 -6.23
CA VAL A 231 -6.16 4.83 -6.83
C VAL A 231 -5.39 5.07 -8.13
N ARG A 232 -5.94 5.88 -9.04
CA ARG A 232 -5.30 6.18 -10.32
C ARG A 232 -3.92 6.81 -10.15
N ALA A 233 -3.84 7.86 -9.32
CA ALA A 233 -2.59 8.56 -9.07
C ALA A 233 -1.53 7.66 -8.40
N SER A 234 -1.95 6.79 -7.48
CA SER A 234 -1.06 5.81 -6.85
C SER A 234 -0.51 4.80 -7.86
N ILE A 235 -1.36 4.33 -8.80
CA ILE A 235 -0.94 3.39 -9.87
C ILE A 235 0.03 4.07 -10.84
N GLU A 236 -0.24 5.32 -11.23
CA GLU A 236 0.68 6.14 -12.04
C GLU A 236 2.01 6.35 -11.31
N GLY A 237 1.95 6.56 -9.99
CA GLY A 237 3.12 6.64 -9.13
C GLY A 237 3.94 5.34 -9.13
N TRP A 238 3.30 4.18 -9.02
CA TRP A 238 3.97 2.89 -9.12
C TRP A 238 4.63 2.66 -10.48
N LYS A 239 3.94 2.99 -11.57
CA LYS A 239 4.54 2.93 -12.92
C LYS A 239 5.77 3.83 -13.02
N SER A 240 5.64 5.08 -12.57
CA SER A 240 6.74 6.06 -12.58
C SER A 240 7.92 5.62 -11.71
N TYR A 241 7.67 5.07 -10.53
CA TYR A 241 8.71 4.62 -9.60
C TYR A 241 9.54 3.45 -10.14
N LEU A 242 8.84 2.45 -10.71
CA LEU A 242 9.50 1.22 -11.16
C LEU A 242 10.13 1.33 -12.56
N LYS A 243 9.64 2.23 -13.41
CA LYS A 243 10.06 2.32 -14.82
C LYS A 243 10.62 3.69 -15.22
N GLY A 244 10.50 4.70 -14.37
CA GLY A 244 11.03 6.05 -14.59
C GLY A 244 12.18 6.38 -13.64
N ASP A 245 12.30 7.66 -13.27
CA ASP A 245 13.27 8.14 -12.29
C ASP A 245 12.67 8.07 -10.87
N PRO A 246 13.16 7.17 -9.99
CA PRO A 246 12.68 7.05 -8.62
C PRO A 246 13.27 8.08 -7.65
N SER A 247 14.21 8.93 -8.08
CA SER A 247 14.96 9.82 -7.21
C SER A 247 14.08 10.75 -6.36
N PRO A 248 12.98 11.34 -6.88
CA PRO A 248 12.10 12.16 -6.07
C PRO A 248 11.46 11.40 -4.89
N ALA A 249 10.99 10.17 -5.14
CA ALA A 249 10.43 9.30 -4.10
C ALA A 249 11.49 8.89 -3.08
N ASN A 250 12.68 8.51 -3.55
CA ASN A 250 13.78 8.07 -2.70
C ASN A 250 14.21 9.15 -1.70
N ALA A 251 14.18 10.42 -2.11
CA ALA A 251 14.45 11.55 -1.23
C ALA A 251 13.44 11.64 -0.08
N LEU A 252 12.14 11.49 -0.37
CA LEU A 252 11.09 11.48 0.66
C LEU A 252 11.16 10.23 1.54
N ILE A 253 11.43 9.06 0.98
CA ILE A 253 11.61 7.80 1.73
C ILE A 253 12.73 7.98 2.77
N LYS A 254 13.87 8.56 2.37
CA LYS A 254 15.00 8.82 3.29
C LYS A 254 14.68 9.90 4.33
N ALA A 255 13.86 10.89 3.98
CA ALA A 255 13.41 11.90 4.94
C ALA A 255 12.52 11.29 6.04
N ASP A 256 11.60 10.40 5.69
CA ASP A 256 10.73 9.72 6.63
C ASP A 256 11.45 8.59 7.40
N ASN A 257 12.39 7.90 6.72
CA ASN A 257 13.18 6.82 7.31
C ASN A 257 14.68 7.02 7.06
N PRO A 258 15.37 7.80 7.91
CA PRO A 258 16.81 8.09 7.77
C PRO A 258 17.73 6.87 7.86
N LYS A 259 17.21 5.69 8.22
CA LYS A 259 17.96 4.43 8.20
C LYS A 259 18.10 3.81 6.81
N MET A 260 17.35 4.30 5.81
CA MET A 260 17.46 3.82 4.43
C MET A 260 18.67 4.43 3.73
N SER A 261 19.57 3.57 3.23
CA SER A 261 20.64 4.00 2.34
C SER A 261 20.17 3.94 0.87
N ASP A 262 20.88 4.68 -0.01
CA ASP A 262 20.60 4.64 -1.44
C ASP A 262 20.79 3.23 -2.02
N GLU A 263 21.79 2.49 -1.54
CA GLU A 263 22.06 1.12 -1.97
C GLU A 263 20.96 0.16 -1.55
N GLN A 264 20.39 0.32 -0.35
CA GLN A 264 19.27 -0.51 0.11
C GLN A 264 18.01 -0.22 -0.70
N ILE A 265 17.71 1.04 -0.98
CA ILE A 265 16.58 1.44 -1.84
C ILE A 265 16.76 0.89 -3.25
N ALA A 266 17.96 1.05 -3.85
CA ALA A 266 18.26 0.53 -5.18
C ALA A 266 18.15 -1.00 -5.24
N PHE A 267 18.63 -1.72 -4.22
CA PHE A 267 18.43 -3.16 -4.08
C PHE A 267 16.93 -3.49 -4.05
N GLY A 268 16.15 -2.78 -3.26
CA GLY A 268 14.69 -2.97 -3.16
C GLY A 268 14.02 -2.79 -4.51
N ILE A 269 14.25 -1.68 -5.21
CA ILE A 269 13.68 -1.40 -6.54
C ILE A 269 14.06 -2.51 -7.55
N LYS A 270 15.32 -2.95 -7.56
CA LYS A 270 15.77 -4.05 -8.40
C LYS A 270 14.96 -5.32 -8.14
N ARG A 271 14.80 -5.71 -6.87
CA ARG A 271 14.05 -6.91 -6.49
C ARG A 271 12.56 -6.81 -6.84
N LEU A 272 11.93 -5.64 -6.64
CA LEU A 272 10.54 -5.40 -7.01
C LEU A 272 10.32 -5.59 -8.53
N ASN A 273 11.26 -5.10 -9.36
CA ASN A 273 11.22 -5.29 -10.81
C ASN A 273 11.47 -6.75 -11.22
N GLU A 274 12.47 -7.42 -10.65
CA GLU A 274 12.79 -8.84 -10.94
C GLU A 274 11.60 -9.77 -10.61
N LEU A 275 10.87 -9.47 -9.56
CA LEU A 275 9.70 -10.24 -9.14
C LEU A 275 8.41 -9.79 -9.84
N GLU A 276 8.48 -8.77 -10.72
CA GLU A 276 7.32 -8.20 -11.43
C GLU A 276 6.12 -7.93 -10.49
N VAL A 277 6.40 -7.37 -9.31
CA VAL A 277 5.40 -7.32 -8.23
C VAL A 277 4.15 -6.52 -8.57
N ALA A 278 4.29 -5.40 -9.28
CA ALA A 278 3.19 -4.52 -9.63
C ALA A 278 2.59 -4.82 -11.01
N ASP A 279 3.42 -5.23 -11.96
CA ASP A 279 3.08 -5.39 -13.38
C ASP A 279 3.10 -6.85 -13.86
N GLY A 280 3.31 -7.81 -12.95
CA GLY A 280 3.21 -9.25 -13.21
C GLY A 280 1.79 -9.79 -13.18
N GLY A 281 1.64 -11.11 -13.32
CA GLY A 281 0.35 -11.79 -13.21
C GLY A 281 -0.73 -11.16 -14.10
N ASP A 282 -1.92 -10.94 -13.52
CA ASP A 282 -3.08 -10.34 -14.21
C ASP A 282 -2.80 -8.90 -14.67
N ALA A 283 -1.89 -8.19 -14.00
CA ALA A 283 -1.57 -6.80 -14.37
C ALA A 283 -0.89 -6.66 -15.73
N LYS A 284 -0.28 -7.72 -16.27
CA LYS A 284 0.31 -7.71 -17.62
C LYS A 284 -0.72 -7.36 -18.71
N THR A 285 -1.95 -7.76 -18.51
CA THR A 285 -3.06 -7.57 -19.48
C THR A 285 -4.11 -6.59 -19.00
N LEU A 286 -4.39 -6.57 -17.71
CA LEU A 286 -5.46 -5.76 -17.13
C LEU A 286 -5.00 -4.43 -16.55
N GLY A 287 -3.69 -4.27 -16.34
CA GLY A 287 -3.07 -3.07 -15.79
C GLY A 287 -2.69 -3.17 -14.32
N ILE A 288 -1.76 -2.33 -13.91
CA ILE A 288 -1.30 -2.22 -12.52
C ILE A 288 -2.50 -1.88 -11.61
N GLY A 289 -2.53 -2.45 -10.42
CA GLY A 289 -3.60 -2.21 -9.46
C GLY A 289 -4.79 -3.15 -9.57
N VAL A 290 -4.87 -3.94 -10.65
CA VAL A 290 -6.02 -4.83 -10.91
C VAL A 290 -6.23 -5.84 -9.79
N MET A 291 -7.51 -6.15 -9.59
CA MET A 291 -7.98 -7.28 -8.77
C MET A 291 -9.00 -8.08 -9.55
N THR A 292 -9.00 -9.40 -9.37
CA THR A 292 -9.96 -10.31 -9.98
C THR A 292 -10.77 -11.05 -8.91
N GLU A 293 -12.04 -11.35 -9.23
CA GLU A 293 -12.91 -12.13 -8.35
C GLU A 293 -12.32 -13.53 -8.11
N ALA A 294 -11.73 -14.14 -9.14
CA ALA A 294 -11.09 -15.46 -9.04
C ALA A 294 -9.97 -15.49 -8.00
N ARG A 295 -9.15 -14.43 -7.93
CA ARG A 295 -8.04 -14.33 -6.99
C ARG A 295 -8.53 -14.10 -5.56
N TRP A 296 -9.53 -13.23 -5.37
CA TRP A 296 -10.17 -13.04 -4.07
C TRP A 296 -10.84 -14.31 -3.57
N LYS A 297 -11.50 -15.04 -4.48
CA LYS A 297 -12.09 -16.35 -4.15
C LYS A 297 -11.04 -17.36 -3.71
N ALA A 298 -9.90 -17.43 -4.39
CA ALA A 298 -8.80 -18.33 -4.01
C ALA A 298 -8.27 -18.04 -2.60
N THR A 299 -8.14 -16.76 -2.23
CA THR A 299 -7.78 -16.34 -0.88
C THR A 299 -8.84 -16.74 0.15
N TYR A 300 -10.11 -16.48 -0.15
CA TYR A 300 -11.24 -16.88 0.69
C TYR A 300 -11.29 -18.41 0.87
N ASP A 301 -11.22 -19.17 -0.23
CA ASP A 301 -11.27 -20.64 -0.19
C ASP A 301 -10.13 -21.21 0.68
N LEU A 302 -8.92 -20.66 0.55
CA LEU A 302 -7.79 -21.05 1.40
C LEU A 302 -8.11 -20.77 2.88
N MET A 303 -8.62 -19.59 3.21
CA MET A 303 -8.93 -19.24 4.60
C MET A 303 -10.03 -20.15 5.19
N VAL A 304 -11.03 -20.52 4.40
CA VAL A 304 -12.08 -21.47 4.82
C VAL A 304 -11.49 -22.88 5.01
N GLN A 305 -10.73 -23.36 4.03
CA GLN A 305 -10.07 -24.68 4.08
C GLN A 305 -9.17 -24.81 5.30
N GLU A 306 -8.44 -23.76 5.63
CA GLU A 306 -7.54 -23.72 6.79
C GLU A 306 -8.30 -23.42 8.11
N GLY A 307 -9.63 -23.27 8.09
CA GLY A 307 -10.44 -22.95 9.27
C GLY A 307 -10.12 -21.58 9.89
N LEU A 308 -9.66 -20.64 9.08
CA LEU A 308 -9.34 -19.26 9.47
C LEU A 308 -10.53 -18.32 9.24
N LEU A 309 -11.52 -18.76 8.46
CA LEU A 309 -12.71 -17.99 8.12
C LEU A 309 -13.92 -18.92 8.03
N ALA A 310 -15.09 -18.45 8.45
CA ALA A 310 -16.34 -19.18 8.29
C ALA A 310 -16.77 -19.23 6.83
N ALA A 311 -17.30 -20.39 6.39
CA ALA A 311 -17.69 -20.62 4.99
C ALA A 311 -18.92 -19.78 4.53
N ASP A 312 -19.69 -19.22 5.44
CA ASP A 312 -20.80 -18.31 5.19
C ASP A 312 -20.39 -16.84 5.12
N THR A 313 -19.09 -16.53 5.27
CA THR A 313 -18.60 -15.16 5.15
C THR A 313 -18.81 -14.64 3.71
N ASP A 314 -19.52 -13.53 3.58
CA ASP A 314 -19.71 -12.84 2.30
C ASP A 314 -18.42 -12.13 1.85
N TRP A 315 -17.49 -12.91 1.33
CA TRP A 315 -16.16 -12.45 0.92
C TRP A 315 -16.21 -11.39 -0.19
N LYS A 316 -17.30 -11.33 -0.98
CA LYS A 316 -17.47 -10.33 -2.04
C LYS A 316 -17.57 -8.90 -1.48
N LYS A 317 -17.93 -8.73 -0.23
CA LYS A 317 -17.88 -7.43 0.45
C LYS A 317 -16.47 -6.93 0.72
N GLY A 318 -15.44 -7.78 0.63
CA GLY A 318 -14.06 -7.43 0.94
C GLY A 318 -13.37 -6.56 -0.11
N PHE A 319 -13.90 -6.44 -1.32
CA PHE A 319 -13.25 -5.71 -2.39
C PHE A 319 -14.24 -5.10 -3.40
N THR A 320 -13.74 -4.13 -4.16
CA THR A 320 -14.42 -3.60 -5.35
C THR A 320 -13.44 -3.35 -6.48
N THR A 321 -13.83 -3.70 -7.69
CA THR A 321 -13.01 -3.46 -8.89
C THR A 321 -13.35 -2.14 -9.60
N GLN A 322 -14.35 -1.39 -9.11
CA GLN A 322 -14.88 -0.20 -9.78
C GLN A 322 -13.85 0.91 -10.04
N PHE A 323 -12.74 0.91 -9.29
CA PHE A 323 -11.69 1.93 -9.40
C PHE A 323 -10.52 1.49 -10.28
N VAL A 324 -10.43 0.20 -10.64
CA VAL A 324 -9.28 -0.36 -11.37
C VAL A 324 -9.65 -1.01 -12.70
N LYS A 325 -10.87 -1.55 -12.86
CA LYS A 325 -11.26 -2.36 -14.02
C LYS A 325 -11.07 -1.70 -15.40
N ASP A 326 -11.16 -0.37 -15.46
CA ASP A 326 -11.09 0.39 -16.71
C ASP A 326 -9.80 1.24 -16.84
N LEU A 327 -8.92 1.22 -15.84
CA LEU A 327 -7.71 2.05 -15.84
C LEU A 327 -6.68 1.62 -16.89
N LYS A 328 -6.44 0.31 -17.05
CA LYS A 328 -5.52 -0.29 -18.02
C LYS A 328 -4.14 0.38 -18.10
N ILE A 329 -3.63 0.89 -16.97
CA ILE A 329 -2.29 1.47 -16.87
C ILE A 329 -1.30 0.32 -16.80
N THR A 330 -0.56 0.09 -17.86
CA THR A 330 0.47 -0.97 -17.94
C THR A 330 1.86 -0.37 -17.80
N SER A 331 2.86 -1.22 -17.56
CA SER A 331 4.28 -0.82 -17.50
C SER A 331 4.90 -0.50 -18.86
N ARG A 332 4.20 -0.85 -19.94
CA ARG A 332 4.64 -0.58 -21.32
C ARG A 332 4.14 0.75 -21.81
#